data_0093a6d4b337ed21aff3950ebf0523b8
#
_entry.id   0093a6d4b337ed21aff3950ebf0523b8
#
_cell.length_a   1.000
_cell.length_b   1.000
_cell.length_c   1.000
_cell.angle_alpha   90.00
_cell.angle_beta   90.00
_cell.angle_gamma   90.00
#
_symmetry.space_group_name_H-M   'P 1'
#
loop_
_entity.id
_entity.type
_entity.pdbx_description
1 polymer ?
#
loop_
_entity_poly.entity_id
_entity_poly.type
_entity_poly.pdbx_seq_one_letter_code
_entity_poly.pdbx_strand_id
1 'polypeptide(L)'
;MINKESTLFERYKEDFAYCEQIIKKHSKSFYSAFSQLPPEKARSVFAVYAFCRQADDAIDRYQDIVKLNELEHGLRQMACGKVLDTPLWRALSVVFAKYDLQFQPFYDMLAGQRMDLNFQPPETEADLSSYSYFVAGSVGLMLLPILSSQAGKIQEPAKKLGEAMQRTNILRDIGEDLAMNRIYLPKETMQRFEITIQHLLSLIHI
;
A
#
# COMPACT_ATOMS: atom_id res chain seq x y z
N MET A 1 14.35 15.53 -30.01
CA MET A 1 15.05 15.42 -28.70
C MET A 1 14.47 14.20 -27.99
N ILE A 2 15.22 13.11 -27.84
CA ILE A 2 14.84 11.94 -27.07
C ILE A 2 14.76 12.43 -25.62
N ASN A 3 13.58 12.30 -25.00
CA ASN A 3 13.35 12.81 -23.65
C ASN A 3 14.26 12.03 -22.68
N LYS A 4 15.07 12.73 -21.89
CA LYS A 4 16.09 12.15 -20.99
C LYS A 4 15.47 11.19 -19.96
N GLU A 5 14.17 11.32 -19.70
CA GLU A 5 13.38 10.50 -18.77
C GLU A 5 12.96 9.17 -19.40
N SER A 6 12.59 9.15 -20.69
CA SER A 6 12.31 7.92 -21.45
C SER A 6 13.52 6.97 -21.44
N THR A 7 14.74 7.52 -21.42
CA THR A 7 15.96 6.72 -21.31
C THR A 7 16.15 6.05 -19.95
N LEU A 8 15.64 6.61 -18.84
CA LEU A 8 15.75 5.99 -17.51
C LEU A 8 14.83 4.76 -17.38
N PHE A 9 13.58 4.83 -17.85
CA PHE A 9 12.67 3.68 -17.86
C PHE A 9 13.20 2.52 -18.71
N GLU A 10 13.87 2.81 -19.81
CA GLU A 10 14.50 1.78 -20.64
C GLU A 10 15.81 1.25 -20.00
N ARG A 11 16.61 2.11 -19.38
CA ARG A 11 17.82 1.70 -18.67
C ARG A 11 17.53 0.72 -17.53
N TYR A 12 16.43 0.93 -16.80
CA TYR A 12 16.03 0.12 -15.64
C TYR A 12 14.86 -0.83 -15.95
N LYS A 13 14.69 -1.21 -17.23
CA LYS A 13 13.57 -2.07 -17.66
C LYS A 13 13.46 -3.39 -16.91
N GLU A 14 14.59 -4.00 -16.56
CA GLU A 14 14.62 -5.27 -15.81
C GLU A 14 14.13 -5.07 -14.37
N ASP A 15 14.42 -3.94 -13.75
CA ASP A 15 13.96 -3.59 -12.41
C ASP A 15 12.44 -3.35 -12.39
N PHE A 16 11.91 -2.71 -13.42
CA PHE A 16 10.46 -2.58 -13.60
C PHE A 16 9.79 -3.91 -13.94
N ALA A 17 10.44 -4.80 -14.70
CA ALA A 17 9.93 -6.14 -14.95
C ALA A 17 9.84 -6.96 -13.66
N TYR A 18 10.80 -6.83 -12.74
CA TYR A 18 10.73 -7.41 -11.40
C TYR A 18 9.49 -6.92 -10.64
N CYS A 19 9.23 -5.61 -10.62
CA CYS A 19 8.06 -5.04 -9.96
C CYS A 19 6.74 -5.51 -10.60
N GLU A 20 6.71 -5.62 -11.93
CA GLU A 20 5.56 -6.15 -12.68
C GLU A 20 5.26 -7.60 -12.32
N GLN A 21 6.26 -8.44 -12.15
CA GLN A 21 6.06 -9.83 -11.73
C GLN A 21 5.42 -9.92 -10.33
N ILE A 22 5.77 -9.01 -9.43
CA ILE A 22 5.17 -8.98 -8.09
C ILE A 22 3.68 -8.70 -8.17
N ILE A 23 3.24 -7.65 -8.87
CA ILE A 23 1.81 -7.34 -8.98
C ILE A 23 1.04 -8.44 -9.75
N LYS A 24 1.61 -9.00 -10.81
CA LYS A 24 1.01 -10.14 -11.55
C LYS A 24 0.74 -11.34 -10.65
N LYS A 25 1.69 -11.65 -9.77
CA LYS A 25 1.60 -12.78 -8.83
C LYS A 25 0.57 -12.56 -7.74
N HIS A 26 0.47 -11.34 -7.22
CA HIS A 26 -0.27 -11.05 -5.98
C HIS A 26 -1.62 -10.38 -6.19
N SER A 27 -1.86 -9.72 -7.34
CA SER A 27 -3.15 -9.08 -7.60
C SER A 27 -3.48 -9.03 -9.10
N LYS A 28 -4.22 -10.03 -9.57
CA LYS A 28 -4.68 -10.09 -10.97
C LYS A 28 -5.56 -8.89 -11.34
N SER A 29 -6.42 -8.45 -10.43
CA SER A 29 -7.34 -7.33 -10.66
C SER A 29 -6.60 -6.01 -10.83
N PHE A 30 -5.69 -5.67 -9.90
CA PHE A 30 -4.88 -4.46 -10.01
C PHE A 30 -3.93 -4.51 -11.21
N TYR A 31 -3.31 -5.66 -11.46
CA TYR A 31 -2.48 -5.81 -12.66
C TYR A 31 -3.28 -5.53 -13.93
N SER A 32 -4.46 -6.14 -14.09
CA SER A 32 -5.30 -5.93 -15.27
C SER A 32 -5.72 -4.46 -15.43
N ALA A 33 -6.13 -3.82 -14.34
CA ALA A 33 -6.55 -2.42 -14.37
C ALA A 33 -5.39 -1.48 -14.72
N PHE A 34 -4.26 -1.58 -14.02
CA PHE A 34 -3.13 -0.66 -14.19
C PHE A 34 -2.33 -0.90 -15.47
N SER A 35 -2.41 -2.11 -16.05
CA SER A 35 -1.80 -2.39 -17.37
C SER A 35 -2.46 -1.63 -18.52
N GLN A 36 -3.63 -1.04 -18.32
CA GLN A 36 -4.28 -0.18 -19.32
C GLN A 36 -3.71 1.24 -19.35
N LEU A 37 -2.90 1.61 -18.37
CA LEU A 37 -2.24 2.91 -18.34
C LEU A 37 -1.12 3.00 -19.37
N PRO A 38 -0.71 4.21 -19.79
CA PRO A 38 0.51 4.42 -20.58
C PRO A 38 1.70 3.68 -19.92
N PRO A 39 2.61 3.07 -20.70
CA PRO A 39 3.62 2.13 -20.19
C PRO A 39 4.45 2.64 -19.01
N GLU A 40 4.88 3.90 -19.04
CA GLU A 40 5.67 4.48 -17.95
C GLU A 40 4.85 4.67 -16.66
N LYS A 41 3.56 5.06 -16.80
CA LYS A 41 2.65 5.14 -15.65
C LYS A 41 2.38 3.76 -15.06
N ALA A 42 2.11 2.75 -15.89
CA ALA A 42 1.90 1.37 -15.44
C ALA A 42 3.12 0.85 -14.67
N ARG A 43 4.33 0.98 -15.24
CA ARG A 43 5.60 0.60 -14.60
C ARG A 43 5.79 1.32 -13.27
N SER A 44 5.45 2.60 -13.19
CA SER A 44 5.57 3.40 -11.96
C SER A 44 4.61 2.91 -10.87
N VAL A 45 3.35 2.61 -11.23
CA VAL A 45 2.38 2.01 -10.31
C VAL A 45 2.85 0.63 -9.84
N PHE A 46 3.43 -0.18 -10.72
CA PHE A 46 3.96 -1.51 -10.34
C PHE A 46 5.12 -1.40 -9.34
N ALA A 47 5.97 -0.38 -9.46
CA ALA A 47 7.05 -0.14 -8.50
C ALA A 47 6.51 0.24 -7.12
N VAL A 48 5.52 1.14 -7.04
CA VAL A 48 4.85 1.49 -5.77
C VAL A 48 4.14 0.27 -5.19
N TYR A 49 3.41 -0.50 -6.02
CA TYR A 49 2.76 -1.73 -5.57
C TYR A 49 3.76 -2.74 -5.00
N ALA A 50 4.91 -2.91 -5.64
CA ALA A 50 5.95 -3.84 -5.18
C ALA A 50 6.50 -3.43 -3.81
N PHE A 51 6.64 -2.14 -3.53
CA PHE A 51 7.00 -1.63 -2.20
C PHE A 51 5.94 -1.98 -1.17
N CYS A 52 4.67 -1.63 -1.44
CA CYS A 52 3.56 -1.92 -0.52
C CYS A 52 3.46 -3.43 -0.24
N ARG A 53 3.55 -4.26 -1.28
CA ARG A 53 3.46 -5.71 -1.13
C ARG A 53 4.59 -6.30 -0.30
N GLN A 54 5.83 -5.79 -0.42
CA GLN A 54 6.92 -6.23 0.44
C GLN A 54 6.72 -5.84 1.90
N ALA A 55 6.13 -4.68 2.17
CA ALA A 55 5.77 -4.27 3.51
C ALA A 55 4.65 -5.14 4.12
N ASP A 56 3.60 -5.42 3.33
CA ASP A 56 2.52 -6.33 3.73
C ASP A 56 3.05 -7.74 4.04
N ASP A 57 3.81 -8.32 3.10
CA ASP A 57 4.38 -9.67 3.29
C ASP A 57 5.31 -9.76 4.50
N ALA A 58 6.04 -8.68 4.83
CA ALA A 58 6.91 -8.65 6.01
C ALA A 58 6.12 -8.89 7.30
N ILE A 59 4.92 -8.36 7.42
CA ILE A 59 4.10 -8.47 8.62
C ILE A 59 3.14 -9.66 8.54
N ASP A 60 2.34 -9.77 7.48
CA ASP A 60 1.28 -10.79 7.41
C ASP A 60 1.82 -12.21 7.27
N ARG A 61 2.93 -12.39 6.53
CA ARG A 61 3.49 -13.73 6.29
C ARG A 61 4.63 -14.09 7.21
N TYR A 62 5.46 -13.12 7.55
CA TYR A 62 6.73 -13.40 8.23
C TYR A 62 6.79 -12.84 9.64
N GLN A 63 5.89 -11.92 10.02
CA GLN A 63 5.96 -11.17 11.29
C GLN A 63 7.36 -10.62 11.56
N ASP A 64 8.02 -10.17 10.48
CA ASP A 64 9.45 -9.83 10.44
C ASP A 64 9.63 -8.32 10.46
N ILE A 65 9.77 -7.77 11.65
CA ILE A 65 10.03 -6.33 11.84
C ILE A 65 11.37 -5.89 11.20
N VAL A 66 12.33 -6.80 11.03
CA VAL A 66 13.63 -6.46 10.43
C VAL A 66 13.44 -6.10 8.96
N LYS A 67 12.65 -6.87 8.21
CA LYS A 67 12.32 -6.55 6.80
C LYS A 67 11.61 -5.22 6.67
N LEU A 68 10.69 -4.91 7.59
CA LEU A 68 10.01 -3.60 7.58
C LEU A 68 10.99 -2.46 7.85
N ASN A 69 11.93 -2.65 8.78
CA ASN A 69 12.99 -1.68 9.07
C ASN A 69 13.97 -1.52 7.90
N GLU A 70 14.25 -2.58 7.13
CA GLU A 70 15.04 -2.50 5.89
C GLU A 70 14.36 -1.65 4.83
N LEU A 71 13.04 -1.76 4.66
CA LEU A 71 12.27 -0.89 3.77
C LEU A 71 12.31 0.57 4.23
N GLU A 72 12.15 0.83 5.53
CA GLU A 72 12.28 2.18 6.06
C GLU A 72 13.69 2.74 5.88
N HIS A 73 14.72 1.91 6.12
CA HIS A 73 16.11 2.30 5.86
C HIS A 73 16.33 2.68 4.40
N GLY A 74 15.81 1.89 3.45
CA GLY A 74 15.89 2.20 2.02
C GLY A 74 15.24 3.54 1.65
N LEU A 75 14.06 3.86 2.24
CA LEU A 75 13.43 5.18 2.06
C LEU A 75 14.33 6.31 2.58
N ARG A 76 14.89 6.14 3.77
CA ARG A 76 15.80 7.14 4.37
C ARG A 76 17.06 7.36 3.52
N GLN A 77 17.66 6.27 3.00
CA GLN A 77 18.80 6.37 2.09
C GLN A 77 18.42 7.12 0.82
N MET A 78 17.28 6.79 0.20
CA MET A 78 16.80 7.44 -1.02
C MET A 78 16.46 8.92 -0.78
N ALA A 79 15.91 9.29 0.36
CA ALA A 79 15.68 10.69 0.76
C ALA A 79 16.99 11.48 0.90
N CYS A 80 18.11 10.79 1.24
CA CYS A 80 19.46 11.37 1.27
C CYS A 80 20.20 11.26 -0.08
N GLY A 81 19.51 10.90 -1.16
CA GLY A 81 20.11 10.78 -2.51
C GLY A 81 20.92 9.50 -2.73
N LYS A 82 20.83 8.51 -1.83
CA LYS A 82 21.52 7.23 -1.96
C LYS A 82 20.50 6.12 -2.29
N VAL A 83 20.66 5.51 -3.46
CA VAL A 83 19.79 4.44 -3.90
C VAL A 83 20.42 3.09 -3.58
N LEU A 84 19.70 2.22 -2.86
CA LEU A 84 20.15 0.86 -2.61
C LEU A 84 20.16 0.05 -3.91
N ASP A 85 21.18 -0.81 -4.07
CA ASP A 85 21.40 -1.58 -5.31
C ASP A 85 20.53 -2.83 -5.38
N THR A 86 19.21 -2.63 -5.38
CA THR A 86 18.23 -3.70 -5.62
C THR A 86 17.18 -3.27 -6.65
N PRO A 87 16.52 -4.20 -7.34
CA PRO A 87 15.53 -3.87 -8.37
C PRO A 87 14.43 -2.91 -7.88
N LEU A 88 13.89 -3.13 -6.69
CA LEU A 88 12.85 -2.26 -6.13
C LEU A 88 13.33 -0.82 -5.97
N TRP A 89 14.50 -0.60 -5.35
CA TRP A 89 14.97 0.75 -5.06
C TRP A 89 15.42 1.49 -6.31
N ARG A 90 16.03 0.78 -7.27
CA ARG A 90 16.37 1.37 -8.58
C ARG A 90 15.12 1.80 -9.34
N ALA A 91 14.07 0.94 -9.41
CA ALA A 91 12.81 1.29 -10.02
C ALA A 91 12.13 2.48 -9.32
N LEU A 92 12.02 2.46 -7.98
CA LEU A 92 11.43 3.57 -7.22
C LEU A 92 12.20 4.87 -7.41
N SER A 93 13.53 4.84 -7.48
CA SER A 93 14.33 6.06 -7.71
C SER A 93 13.98 6.75 -9.04
N VAL A 94 13.71 5.96 -10.09
CA VAL A 94 13.24 6.49 -11.38
C VAL A 94 11.83 7.11 -11.24
N VAL A 95 10.95 6.47 -10.47
CA VAL A 95 9.58 6.99 -10.24
C VAL A 95 9.63 8.30 -9.45
N PHE A 96 10.42 8.38 -8.38
CA PHE A 96 10.62 9.62 -7.61
C PHE A 96 11.26 10.73 -8.45
N ALA A 97 12.19 10.40 -9.34
CA ALA A 97 12.80 11.39 -10.24
C ALA A 97 11.83 11.95 -11.29
N LYS A 98 10.80 11.17 -11.66
CA LYS A 98 9.84 11.57 -12.69
C LYS A 98 8.61 12.28 -12.12
N TYR A 99 8.13 11.84 -10.99
CA TYR A 99 6.91 12.34 -10.38
C TYR A 99 7.23 13.02 -9.05
N ASP A 100 6.47 14.03 -8.68
CA ASP A 100 6.63 14.74 -7.39
C ASP A 100 6.05 13.89 -6.24
N LEU A 101 6.68 12.73 -6.01
CA LEU A 101 6.32 11.82 -4.92
C LEU A 101 6.85 12.35 -3.59
N GLN A 102 5.99 12.33 -2.59
CA GLN A 102 6.37 12.64 -1.22
C GLN A 102 6.78 11.35 -0.48
N PHE A 103 7.81 11.42 0.37
CA PHE A 103 8.24 10.27 1.17
C PHE A 103 7.27 9.95 2.31
N GLN A 104 6.55 10.96 2.83
CA GLN A 104 5.69 10.79 3.99
C GLN A 104 4.63 9.68 3.82
N PRO A 105 3.88 9.56 2.71
CA PRO A 105 2.92 8.48 2.53
C PRO A 105 3.56 7.07 2.61
N PHE A 106 4.81 6.92 2.19
CA PHE A 106 5.53 5.65 2.31
C PHE A 106 5.86 5.33 3.78
N TYR A 107 6.30 6.32 4.56
CA TYR A 107 6.50 6.14 6.00
C TYR A 107 5.19 5.87 6.73
N ASP A 108 4.10 6.54 6.36
CA ASP A 108 2.78 6.33 6.94
C ASP A 108 2.30 4.88 6.71
N MET A 109 2.47 4.36 5.49
CA MET A 109 2.13 2.97 5.19
C MET A 109 2.95 1.99 6.03
N LEU A 110 4.26 2.19 6.20
CA LEU A 110 5.07 1.36 7.07
C LEU A 110 4.64 1.47 8.54
N ALA A 111 4.19 2.65 8.99
CA ALA A 111 3.63 2.81 10.33
C ALA A 111 2.34 2.00 10.49
N GLY A 112 1.47 1.98 9.46
CA GLY A 112 0.27 1.15 9.43
C GLY A 112 0.60 -0.35 9.56
N GLN A 113 1.62 -0.83 8.84
CA GLN A 113 2.07 -2.22 8.95
C GLN A 113 2.58 -2.56 10.37
N ARG A 114 3.21 -1.61 11.07
CA ARG A 114 3.61 -1.81 12.48
C ARG A 114 2.43 -1.91 13.43
N MET A 115 1.28 -1.29 13.11
CA MET A 115 0.07 -1.43 13.92
C MET A 115 -0.44 -2.88 13.89
N ASP A 116 -0.34 -3.57 12.75
CA ASP A 116 -0.75 -4.98 12.61
C ASP A 116 0.19 -5.96 13.33
N LEU A 117 1.45 -5.59 13.53
CA LEU A 117 2.39 -6.41 14.33
C LEU A 117 1.97 -6.46 15.81
N ASN A 118 1.48 -5.34 16.36
CA ASN A 118 0.97 -5.22 17.73
C ASN A 118 -0.52 -4.89 17.71
N PHE A 119 -1.29 -5.68 16.97
CA PHE A 119 -2.68 -5.41 16.70
C PHE A 119 -3.50 -5.12 17.95
N GLN A 120 -4.25 -4.03 17.92
CA GLN A 120 -5.25 -3.67 18.89
C GLN A 120 -6.57 -3.38 18.16
N PRO A 121 -7.67 -4.04 18.54
CA PRO A 121 -8.96 -3.73 17.93
C PRO A 121 -9.31 -2.26 18.09
N PRO A 122 -9.79 -1.58 17.03
CA PRO A 122 -10.19 -0.18 17.13
C PRO A 122 -11.36 -0.02 18.11
N GLU A 123 -11.28 0.98 18.97
CA GLU A 123 -12.38 1.30 19.90
C GLU A 123 -13.50 2.06 19.18
N THR A 124 -13.14 3.01 18.31
CA THR A 124 -14.04 3.96 17.66
C THR A 124 -13.92 3.93 16.14
N GLU A 125 -14.90 4.52 15.44
CA GLU A 125 -14.83 4.78 13.99
C GLU A 125 -13.67 5.69 13.62
N ALA A 126 -13.24 6.58 14.52
CA ALA A 126 -12.09 7.44 14.31
C ALA A 126 -10.78 6.62 14.29
N ASP A 127 -10.66 5.62 15.17
CA ASP A 127 -9.51 4.70 15.18
C ASP A 127 -9.45 3.88 13.90
N LEU A 128 -10.60 3.35 13.43
CA LEU A 128 -10.67 2.64 12.15
C LEU A 128 -10.32 3.55 10.98
N SER A 129 -10.78 4.80 10.99
CA SER A 129 -10.42 5.77 9.93
C SER A 129 -8.92 6.07 9.94
N SER A 130 -8.33 6.24 11.13
CA SER A 130 -6.88 6.45 11.28
C SER A 130 -6.10 5.26 10.72
N TYR A 131 -6.44 4.04 11.13
CA TYR A 131 -5.83 2.82 10.61
C TYR A 131 -5.97 2.73 9.09
N SER A 132 -7.18 2.93 8.55
CA SER A 132 -7.46 2.86 7.11
C SER A 132 -6.67 3.90 6.31
N TYR A 133 -6.41 5.09 6.90
CA TYR A 133 -5.50 6.06 6.32
C TYR A 133 -4.09 5.49 6.20
N PHE A 134 -3.53 4.98 7.28
CA PHE A 134 -2.14 4.49 7.29
C PHE A 134 -1.92 3.36 6.28
N VAL A 135 -2.83 2.38 6.19
CA VAL A 135 -2.61 1.20 5.34
C VAL A 135 -3.10 1.36 3.89
N ALA A 136 -4.02 2.30 3.60
CA ALA A 136 -4.61 2.44 2.26
C ALA A 136 -4.76 3.89 1.78
N GLY A 137 -5.16 4.84 2.64
CA GLY A 137 -5.21 6.25 2.29
C GLY A 137 -3.83 6.78 1.86
N SER A 138 -2.78 6.39 2.56
CA SER A 138 -1.37 6.68 2.24
C SER A 138 -0.99 6.14 0.85
N VAL A 139 -1.43 4.93 0.49
CA VAL A 139 -1.21 4.34 -0.85
C VAL A 139 -1.89 5.18 -1.93
N GLY A 140 -3.11 5.66 -1.66
CA GLY A 140 -3.80 6.62 -2.54
C GLY A 140 -2.94 7.86 -2.82
N LEU A 141 -2.30 8.41 -1.78
CA LEU A 141 -1.40 9.57 -1.92
C LEU A 141 -0.09 9.24 -2.67
N MET A 142 0.47 8.03 -2.51
CA MET A 142 1.64 7.58 -3.29
C MET A 142 1.33 7.51 -4.79
N LEU A 143 0.16 6.98 -5.16
CA LEU A 143 -0.23 6.77 -6.56
C LEU A 143 -0.72 8.05 -7.24
N LEU A 144 -1.21 9.01 -6.49
CA LEU A 144 -1.89 10.19 -7.01
C LEU A 144 -1.03 11.02 -7.98
N PRO A 145 0.25 11.35 -7.70
CA PRO A 145 1.10 12.10 -8.64
C PRO A 145 1.37 11.35 -9.95
N ILE A 146 1.36 10.02 -9.92
CA ILE A 146 1.53 9.18 -11.11
C ILE A 146 0.28 9.22 -11.99
N LEU A 147 -0.89 9.15 -11.36
CA LEU A 147 -2.16 9.00 -12.05
C LEU A 147 -2.73 10.33 -12.55
N SER A 148 -2.53 11.42 -11.82
CA SER A 148 -3.16 12.71 -12.11
C SER A 148 -2.17 13.87 -12.13
N SER A 149 -2.29 14.73 -13.13
CA SER A 149 -1.60 16.03 -13.18
C SER A 149 -2.18 17.07 -12.20
N GLN A 150 -3.33 16.79 -11.58
CA GLN A 150 -3.97 17.64 -10.59
C GLN A 150 -3.82 17.12 -9.16
N ALA A 151 -2.78 16.31 -8.91
CA ALA A 151 -2.53 15.66 -7.63
C ALA A 151 -2.70 16.60 -6.43
N GLY A 152 -2.15 17.81 -6.48
CA GLY A 152 -2.24 18.78 -5.38
C GLY A 152 -3.67 19.22 -5.03
N LYS A 153 -4.63 19.10 -5.97
CA LYS A 153 -6.03 19.54 -5.74
C LYS A 153 -6.96 18.45 -5.22
N ILE A 154 -6.58 17.17 -5.40
CA ILE A 154 -7.45 16.03 -5.12
C ILE A 154 -6.83 15.04 -4.13
N GLN A 155 -5.96 15.51 -3.24
CA GLN A 155 -5.34 14.68 -2.20
C GLN A 155 -6.38 14.09 -1.24
N GLU A 156 -7.30 14.92 -0.71
CA GLU A 156 -8.34 14.44 0.20
C GLU A 156 -9.28 13.41 -0.44
N PRO A 157 -9.81 13.62 -1.66
CA PRO A 157 -10.54 12.57 -2.35
C PRO A 157 -9.77 11.28 -2.57
N ALA A 158 -8.48 11.35 -2.93
CA ALA A 158 -7.66 10.16 -3.14
C ALA A 158 -7.43 9.39 -1.84
N LYS A 159 -7.15 10.09 -0.75
CA LYS A 159 -7.03 9.52 0.60
C LYS A 159 -8.33 8.83 1.02
N LYS A 160 -9.48 9.52 0.88
CA LYS A 160 -10.80 8.97 1.21
C LYS A 160 -11.16 7.75 0.37
N LEU A 161 -10.77 7.70 -0.90
CA LEU A 161 -10.95 6.53 -1.73
C LEU A 161 -10.15 5.33 -1.17
N GLY A 162 -8.88 5.54 -0.81
CA GLY A 162 -8.06 4.50 -0.17
C GLY A 162 -8.67 3.99 1.14
N GLU A 163 -9.10 4.89 2.02
CA GLU A 163 -9.78 4.54 3.27
C GLU A 163 -11.06 3.72 3.01
N ALA A 164 -11.88 4.10 2.02
CA ALA A 164 -13.10 3.39 1.66
C ALA A 164 -12.79 1.98 1.11
N MET A 165 -11.74 1.84 0.31
CA MET A 165 -11.29 0.53 -0.17
C MET A 165 -10.85 -0.37 0.98
N GLN A 166 -10.13 0.17 1.98
CA GLN A 166 -9.73 -0.61 3.15
C GLN A 166 -10.92 -1.07 3.98
N ARG A 167 -11.92 -0.20 4.19
CA ARG A 167 -13.17 -0.60 4.87
C ARG A 167 -13.89 -1.73 4.12
N THR A 168 -13.87 -1.70 2.78
CA THR A 168 -14.43 -2.78 1.95
C THR A 168 -13.64 -4.08 2.12
N ASN A 169 -12.30 -4.00 2.18
CA ASN A 169 -11.45 -5.16 2.45
C ASN A 169 -11.76 -5.76 3.83
N ILE A 170 -11.82 -4.95 4.87
CA ILE A 170 -12.17 -5.39 6.24
C ILE A 170 -13.51 -6.12 6.27
N LEU A 171 -14.53 -5.63 5.57
CA LEU A 171 -15.83 -6.29 5.50
C LEU A 171 -15.81 -7.60 4.70
N ARG A 172 -14.98 -7.67 3.65
CA ARG A 172 -14.83 -8.88 2.84
C ARG A 172 -14.07 -9.97 3.58
N ASP A 173 -13.04 -9.58 4.32
CA ASP A 173 -12.02 -10.49 4.83
C ASP A 173 -12.22 -10.84 6.33
N ILE A 174 -13.42 -10.56 6.91
CA ILE A 174 -13.76 -10.80 8.33
C ILE A 174 -13.35 -12.22 8.77
N GLY A 175 -13.59 -13.24 7.93
CA GLY A 175 -13.25 -14.62 8.24
C GLY A 175 -11.76 -14.89 8.31
N GLU A 176 -11.00 -14.34 7.38
CA GLU A 176 -9.54 -14.46 7.35
C GLU A 176 -8.91 -13.70 8.53
N ASP A 177 -9.40 -12.50 8.82
CA ASP A 177 -8.94 -11.67 9.94
C ASP A 177 -9.19 -12.35 11.28
N LEU A 178 -10.37 -12.94 11.47
CA LEU A 178 -10.69 -13.71 12.68
C LEU A 178 -9.78 -14.92 12.88
N ALA A 179 -9.38 -15.61 11.78
CA ALA A 179 -8.44 -16.72 11.87
C ALA A 179 -7.05 -16.26 12.35
N MET A 180 -6.72 -14.99 12.16
CA MET A 180 -5.49 -14.34 12.66
C MET A 180 -5.70 -13.64 14.02
N ASN A 181 -6.85 -13.84 14.69
CA ASN A 181 -7.25 -13.15 15.92
C ASN A 181 -7.31 -11.63 15.77
N ARG A 182 -7.68 -11.13 14.59
CA ARG A 182 -7.84 -9.70 14.29
C ARG A 182 -9.31 -9.37 14.06
N ILE A 183 -9.78 -8.31 14.69
CA ILE A 183 -11.13 -7.75 14.49
C ILE A 183 -10.97 -6.26 14.23
N TYR A 184 -11.13 -5.84 12.99
CA TYR A 184 -11.02 -4.44 12.59
C TYR A 184 -12.32 -3.66 12.71
N LEU A 185 -13.46 -4.33 13.05
CA LEU A 185 -14.70 -3.63 13.33
C LEU A 185 -14.58 -2.89 14.67
N PRO A 186 -14.92 -1.58 14.72
CA PRO A 186 -14.84 -0.81 15.97
C PRO A 186 -15.73 -1.41 17.06
N LYS A 187 -15.23 -1.43 18.29
CA LYS A 187 -15.99 -1.94 19.44
C LYS A 187 -17.30 -1.17 19.63
N GLU A 188 -17.30 0.16 19.47
CA GLU A 188 -18.52 0.96 19.56
C GLU A 188 -19.57 0.56 18.50
N THR A 189 -19.12 0.24 17.27
CA THR A 189 -20.00 -0.22 16.20
C THR A 189 -20.56 -1.60 16.51
N MET A 190 -19.72 -2.52 16.98
CA MET A 190 -20.16 -3.86 17.40
C MET A 190 -21.18 -3.78 18.54
N GLN A 191 -20.94 -2.95 19.55
CA GLN A 191 -21.87 -2.73 20.67
C GLN A 191 -23.19 -2.11 20.20
N ARG A 192 -23.12 -1.08 19.36
CA ARG A 192 -24.30 -0.38 18.82
C ARG A 192 -25.25 -1.30 18.07
N PHE A 193 -24.72 -2.28 17.36
CA PHE A 193 -25.49 -3.22 16.54
C PHE A 193 -25.61 -4.62 17.18
N GLU A 194 -25.20 -4.76 18.44
CA GLU A 194 -25.25 -6.02 19.20
C GLU A 194 -24.52 -7.18 18.47
N ILE A 195 -23.44 -6.85 17.72
CA ILE A 195 -22.64 -7.82 17.00
C ILE A 195 -21.68 -8.50 17.99
N THR A 196 -21.74 -9.82 18.06
CA THR A 196 -20.81 -10.63 18.86
C THR A 196 -19.80 -11.34 17.97
N ILE A 197 -18.70 -11.82 18.57
CA ILE A 197 -17.73 -12.67 17.86
C ILE A 197 -18.40 -13.92 17.28
N GLN A 198 -19.40 -14.47 17.97
CA GLN A 198 -20.16 -15.62 17.48
C GLN A 198 -20.96 -15.29 16.20
N HIS A 199 -21.53 -14.09 16.12
CA HIS A 199 -22.17 -13.62 14.88
C HIS A 199 -21.16 -13.54 13.74
N LEU A 200 -19.97 -13.00 13.97
CA LEU A 200 -18.92 -12.93 12.94
C LEU A 200 -18.44 -14.32 12.51
N LEU A 201 -18.26 -15.25 13.46
CA LEU A 201 -17.90 -16.64 13.17
C LEU A 201 -18.96 -17.36 12.33
N SER A 202 -20.25 -17.04 12.50
CA SER A 202 -21.32 -17.63 11.70
C SER A 202 -21.27 -17.23 10.22
N LEU A 203 -20.63 -16.11 9.88
CA LEU A 203 -20.46 -15.64 8.50
C LEU A 203 -19.37 -16.42 7.73
N ILE A 204 -18.48 -17.12 8.44
CA ILE A 204 -17.38 -17.90 7.82
C ILE A 204 -17.89 -19.20 7.16
N HIS A 205 -19.10 -19.63 7.48
CA HIS A 205 -19.69 -20.88 7.00
C HIS A 205 -20.67 -20.69 5.84
N ILE A 206 -20.72 -19.51 5.24
CA ILE A 206 -21.49 -19.21 4.03
C ILE A 206 -20.57 -19.12 2.83
#